data_4b3e4535acb90a90a68bac6280da9256
#
_entry.id   4b3e4535acb90a90a68bac6280da9256
#
_cell.length_a   1.000
_cell.length_b   1.000
_cell.length_c   1.000
_cell.angle_alpha   90.00
_cell.angle_beta   90.00
_cell.angle_gamma   90.00
#
_symmetry.space_group_name_H-M   'P 1'
#
loop_
_entity.id
_entity.type
_entity.pdbx_description
1 polymer ?
#
loop_
_entity_poly.entity_id
_entity_poly.type
_entity_poly.pdbx_seq_one_letter_code
_entity_poly.pdbx_strand_id
1 'polypeptide(L)'
;VTFLFKPGNYVGTPGVAAGLAPVLAFCVHKFGMENMPFLIFCTSVMQAVAWKYNLQRFVMKVIPVYLVEGLLAGIGLKTALKFLPYTYGILGEGHEWMSMERIKMMGLSLATLILFLHLFGKYKAKFPAVPYVAVITLGVICGIYMEVPMLHIELSAIKLAMPIPDFNVLPPKMLVEIIAYAFMLCLIDVIEQVMSNAAIEKLDPLGRPANSNNSLFTIWLANLGSSFFGGMTNLDGLQASATNALAGAVTKVSNLFTALVLSIFLISPGLLTHLPYFALAVLMVFTGWRMIAGLVHVASHGMYALLLALFCGILTYTEGIMEALIIVLVVHLFINFVIFRHDHIPLIDILKKFTHKFGEDVDPRSTDTMLVHRDHEVGGLRYSTISHNAAEKKNLTDFINDWAFGINNHSMAAVVGCYDMNGLLWGTFAKELREGHHKIKGYFEHLFELEDVHVKFESGEVRQYKDIYIQSGKYVFTFKRKKELISVPARYSFVCKKEKTGWFILEHHSSEFPA
;
A
#
# COMPACT_ATOMS: atom_id res chain seq x y z
N VAL A 1 5.07 0.35 20.77
CA VAL A 1 5.16 -0.96 20.09
C VAL A 1 5.95 -0.83 18.80
N THR A 2 5.55 0.01 17.85
CA THR A 2 6.20 0.14 16.53
C THR A 2 7.67 0.59 16.56
N PHE A 3 8.14 1.15 17.66
CA PHE A 3 9.54 1.55 17.88
C PHE A 3 10.43 0.42 18.39
N LEU A 4 9.84 -0.53 19.13
CA LEU A 4 10.58 -1.64 19.72
C LEU A 4 10.67 -2.84 18.78
N PHE A 5 9.81 -2.90 17.78
CA PHE A 5 9.70 -4.03 16.85
C PHE A 5 9.76 -3.54 15.40
N LYS A 6 10.04 -4.47 14.46
CA LYS A 6 10.04 -4.15 13.04
C LYS A 6 8.67 -3.59 12.64
N PRO A 7 8.61 -2.43 11.97
CA PRO A 7 7.35 -1.84 11.56
C PRO A 7 6.67 -2.71 10.50
N GLY A 8 5.35 -2.74 10.54
CA GLY A 8 4.55 -3.36 9.48
C GLY A 8 4.40 -2.45 8.25
N ASN A 9 4.40 -1.14 8.48
CA ASN A 9 4.45 -0.09 7.47
C ASN A 9 5.17 1.13 8.06
N TYR A 10 5.47 2.14 7.25
CA TYR A 10 6.33 3.25 7.67
C TYR A 10 5.59 4.57 7.90
N VAL A 11 4.43 4.76 7.27
CA VAL A 11 3.67 6.01 7.33
C VAL A 11 2.28 5.84 7.93
N GLY A 12 1.88 4.61 8.21
CA GLY A 12 0.60 4.31 8.85
C GLY A 12 0.50 4.95 10.23
N THR A 13 -0.62 5.59 10.49
CA THR A 13 -0.92 6.25 11.75
C THR A 13 -2.11 5.55 12.41
N PRO A 14 -1.97 5.08 13.65
CA PRO A 14 -3.04 4.37 14.32
C PRO A 14 -4.27 5.24 14.53
N GLY A 15 -5.43 4.61 14.41
CA GLY A 15 -6.73 5.23 14.61
C GLY A 15 -7.83 4.18 14.79
N VAL A 16 -9.03 4.62 15.13
CA VAL A 16 -10.19 3.72 15.22
C VAL A 16 -10.66 3.38 13.80
N ALA A 17 -10.95 2.11 13.56
CA ALA A 17 -11.51 1.66 12.30
C ALA A 17 -12.91 2.25 12.04
N ALA A 18 -13.07 2.91 10.90
CA ALA A 18 -14.35 3.56 10.57
C ALA A 18 -15.49 2.54 10.40
N GLY A 19 -15.21 1.35 9.87
CA GLY A 19 -16.18 0.27 9.69
C GLY A 19 -16.61 -0.40 10.98
N LEU A 20 -15.83 -0.27 12.05
CA LEU A 20 -16.17 -0.85 13.35
C LEU A 20 -17.09 0.02 14.20
N ALA A 21 -17.20 1.32 13.91
CA ALA A 21 -17.96 2.24 14.74
C ALA A 21 -19.43 1.80 14.97
N PRO A 22 -20.21 1.35 13.97
CA PRO A 22 -21.57 0.86 14.19
C PRO A 22 -21.60 -0.41 15.06
N VAL A 23 -20.67 -1.34 14.84
CA VAL A 23 -20.58 -2.60 15.59
C VAL A 23 -20.22 -2.32 17.05
N LEU A 24 -19.24 -1.45 17.28
CA LEU A 24 -18.86 -1.04 18.64
C LEU A 24 -20.00 -0.31 19.36
N ALA A 25 -20.70 0.58 18.68
CA ALA A 25 -21.88 1.25 19.25
C ALA A 25 -22.98 0.24 19.64
N PHE A 26 -23.23 -0.77 18.80
CA PHE A 26 -24.15 -1.86 19.12
C PHE A 26 -23.67 -2.67 20.33
N CYS A 27 -22.37 -3.00 20.39
CA CYS A 27 -21.80 -3.73 21.53
C CYS A 27 -21.92 -2.93 22.84
N VAL A 28 -21.67 -1.62 22.81
CA VAL A 28 -21.86 -0.73 23.97
C VAL A 28 -23.32 -0.76 24.46
N HIS A 29 -24.26 -0.66 23.52
CA HIS A 29 -25.68 -0.71 23.87
C HIS A 29 -26.11 -2.07 24.44
N LYS A 30 -25.56 -3.16 23.90
CA LYS A 30 -25.97 -4.52 24.26
C LYS A 30 -25.29 -5.05 25.54
N PHE A 31 -24.00 -4.78 25.71
CA PHE A 31 -23.17 -5.35 26.77
C PHE A 31 -22.83 -4.36 27.89
N GLY A 32 -23.15 -3.08 27.70
CA GLY A 32 -22.74 -2.02 28.61
C GLY A 32 -21.29 -1.57 28.41
N MET A 33 -21.00 -0.33 28.81
CA MET A 33 -19.67 0.27 28.67
C MET A 33 -18.62 -0.42 29.57
N GLU A 34 -19.05 -0.98 30.70
CA GLU A 34 -18.20 -1.67 31.67
C GLU A 34 -17.58 -2.96 31.10
N ASN A 35 -18.27 -3.63 30.17
CA ASN A 35 -17.82 -4.88 29.55
C ASN A 35 -17.02 -4.68 28.26
N MET A 36 -16.91 -3.44 27.76
CA MET A 36 -16.11 -3.12 26.58
C MET A 36 -14.62 -3.47 26.74
N PRO A 37 -13.96 -3.22 27.88
CA PRO A 37 -12.57 -3.65 28.09
C PRO A 37 -12.39 -5.16 27.91
N PHE A 38 -13.31 -5.96 28.39
CA PHE A 38 -13.27 -7.43 28.23
C PHE A 38 -13.48 -7.85 26.77
N LEU A 39 -14.44 -7.24 26.06
CA LEU A 39 -14.66 -7.48 24.64
C LEU A 39 -13.38 -7.20 23.82
N ILE A 40 -12.75 -6.04 24.06
CA ILE A 40 -11.51 -5.63 23.34
C ILE A 40 -10.35 -6.56 23.71
N PHE A 41 -10.25 -6.98 24.96
CA PHE A 41 -9.27 -7.98 25.38
C PHE A 41 -9.43 -9.31 24.61
N CYS A 42 -10.65 -9.85 24.55
CA CYS A 42 -10.93 -11.06 23.78
C CYS A 42 -10.59 -10.89 22.29
N THR A 43 -10.94 -9.75 21.71
CA THR A 43 -10.61 -9.41 20.33
C THR A 43 -9.09 -9.40 20.11
N SER A 44 -8.31 -8.79 21.01
CA SER A 44 -6.86 -8.73 20.90
C SER A 44 -6.19 -10.10 21.02
N VAL A 45 -6.70 -10.98 21.89
CA VAL A 45 -6.22 -12.38 21.99
C VAL A 45 -6.48 -13.14 20.69
N MET A 46 -7.65 -12.97 20.07
CA MET A 46 -7.96 -13.57 18.78
C MET A 46 -7.09 -13.02 17.65
N GLN A 47 -6.79 -11.75 17.66
CA GLN A 47 -5.83 -11.13 16.74
C GLN A 47 -4.40 -11.67 16.93
N ALA A 48 -3.99 -11.96 18.18
CA ALA A 48 -2.71 -12.61 18.45
C ALA A 48 -2.66 -14.02 17.86
N VAL A 49 -3.76 -14.77 17.91
CA VAL A 49 -3.88 -16.07 17.24
C VAL A 49 -3.80 -15.91 15.73
N ALA A 50 -4.54 -14.96 15.16
CA ALA A 50 -4.50 -14.64 13.74
C ALA A 50 -3.08 -14.27 13.27
N TRP A 51 -2.34 -13.47 14.07
CA TRP A 51 -0.95 -13.13 13.83
C TRP A 51 -0.04 -14.37 13.84
N LYS A 52 -0.14 -15.21 14.89
CA LYS A 52 0.69 -16.42 15.05
C LYS A 52 0.56 -17.37 13.87
N TYR A 53 -0.65 -17.53 13.34
CA TYR A 53 -0.94 -18.40 12.21
C TYR A 53 -0.91 -17.69 10.85
N ASN A 54 -0.56 -16.40 10.81
CA ASN A 54 -0.43 -15.61 9.60
C ASN A 54 -1.70 -15.62 8.71
N LEU A 55 -2.89 -15.54 9.33
CA LEU A 55 -4.18 -15.67 8.65
C LEU A 55 -4.44 -14.55 7.63
N GLN A 56 -3.86 -13.37 7.82
CA GLN A 56 -3.97 -12.24 6.89
C GLN A 56 -3.46 -12.56 5.47
N ARG A 57 -2.58 -13.57 5.32
CA ARG A 57 -2.09 -14.01 4.01
C ARG A 57 -3.20 -14.49 3.08
N PHE A 58 -4.22 -15.14 3.65
CA PHE A 58 -5.38 -15.58 2.88
C PHE A 58 -6.13 -14.38 2.31
N VAL A 59 -6.38 -13.36 3.14
CA VAL A 59 -7.05 -12.12 2.74
C VAL A 59 -6.27 -11.42 1.63
N MET A 60 -4.94 -11.29 1.79
CA MET A 60 -4.07 -10.65 0.78
C MET A 60 -4.10 -11.32 -0.59
N LYS A 61 -4.31 -12.63 -0.65
CA LYS A 61 -4.35 -13.38 -1.91
C LYS A 61 -5.67 -13.24 -2.67
N VAL A 62 -6.72 -12.85 -1.98
CA VAL A 62 -8.08 -12.82 -2.53
C VAL A 62 -8.47 -11.43 -3.05
N ILE A 63 -7.94 -10.36 -2.47
CA ILE A 63 -8.38 -9.00 -2.77
C ILE A 63 -7.53 -8.36 -3.90
N PRO A 64 -8.13 -7.99 -5.05
CA PRO A 64 -7.43 -7.27 -6.14
C PRO A 64 -7.09 -5.83 -5.76
N VAL A 65 -5.97 -5.34 -6.29
CA VAL A 65 -5.43 -4.02 -5.91
C VAL A 65 -6.28 -2.84 -6.35
N TYR A 66 -6.91 -2.92 -7.51
CA TYR A 66 -7.78 -1.85 -7.98
C TYR A 66 -9.01 -1.65 -7.07
N LEU A 67 -9.39 -2.67 -6.27
CA LEU A 67 -10.40 -2.51 -5.23
C LEU A 67 -9.88 -1.62 -4.08
N VAL A 68 -8.60 -1.72 -3.76
CA VAL A 68 -7.97 -0.85 -2.74
C VAL A 68 -8.04 0.61 -3.16
N GLU A 69 -7.80 0.92 -4.44
CA GLU A 69 -7.94 2.28 -4.96
C GLU A 69 -9.39 2.76 -4.92
N GLY A 70 -10.34 1.86 -5.21
CA GLY A 70 -11.77 2.13 -5.06
C GLY A 70 -12.13 2.47 -3.61
N LEU A 71 -11.69 1.67 -2.65
CA LEU A 71 -11.88 1.93 -1.22
C LEU A 71 -11.28 3.28 -0.80
N LEU A 72 -10.04 3.56 -1.20
CA LEU A 72 -9.39 4.85 -0.94
C LEU A 72 -10.22 6.02 -1.48
N ALA A 73 -10.71 5.90 -2.71
CA ALA A 73 -11.53 6.94 -3.32
C ALA A 73 -12.86 7.13 -2.59
N GLY A 74 -13.53 6.04 -2.18
CA GLY A 74 -14.76 6.10 -1.39
C GLY A 74 -14.55 6.75 -0.03
N ILE A 75 -13.49 6.39 0.69
CA ILE A 75 -13.10 7.02 1.96
C ILE A 75 -12.76 8.49 1.73
N GLY A 76 -12.02 8.80 0.67
CA GLY A 76 -11.66 10.17 0.29
C GLY A 76 -12.90 11.03 0.03
N LEU A 77 -13.86 10.49 -0.74
CA LEU A 77 -15.14 11.15 -1.01
C LEU A 77 -15.94 11.38 0.29
N LYS A 78 -16.06 10.35 1.12
CA LYS A 78 -16.75 10.44 2.42
C LYS A 78 -16.11 11.50 3.31
N THR A 79 -14.78 11.55 3.35
CA THR A 79 -14.02 12.55 4.11
C THR A 79 -14.27 13.95 3.56
N ALA A 80 -14.09 14.16 2.25
CA ALA A 80 -14.27 15.45 1.63
C ALA A 80 -15.69 15.99 1.86
N LEU A 81 -16.71 15.17 1.60
CA LEU A 81 -18.11 15.57 1.78
C LEU A 81 -18.49 15.81 3.24
N LYS A 82 -17.94 15.03 4.18
CA LYS A 82 -18.15 15.23 5.62
C LYS A 82 -17.62 16.59 6.10
N PHE A 83 -16.45 17.00 5.62
CA PHE A 83 -15.81 18.24 6.07
C PHE A 83 -16.15 19.45 5.21
N LEU A 84 -16.69 19.26 4.01
CA LEU A 84 -17.08 20.35 3.11
C LEU A 84 -18.05 21.39 3.77
N PRO A 85 -19.09 20.98 4.52
CA PRO A 85 -19.97 21.94 5.18
C PRO A 85 -19.26 22.90 6.14
N TYR A 86 -18.18 22.45 6.77
CA TYR A 86 -17.42 23.29 7.70
C TYR A 86 -16.62 24.39 7.00
N THR A 87 -16.44 24.30 5.68
CA THR A 87 -15.77 25.35 4.89
C THR A 87 -16.64 26.56 4.66
N TYR A 88 -17.98 26.41 4.67
CA TYR A 88 -18.93 27.51 4.51
C TYR A 88 -19.77 27.79 5.80
N GLY A 89 -19.41 27.12 6.90
CA GLY A 89 -20.06 27.29 8.21
C GLY A 89 -21.36 26.50 8.34
N ILE A 90 -21.34 25.46 9.18
CA ILE A 90 -22.57 24.84 9.66
C ILE A 90 -23.11 25.79 10.75
N LEU A 91 -24.06 26.59 10.38
CA LEU A 91 -24.85 27.35 11.30
C LEU A 91 -26.14 26.57 11.50
N GLY A 92 -26.63 26.52 12.73
CA GLY A 92 -27.84 25.77 13.10
C GLY A 92 -29.04 26.04 12.20
N GLU A 93 -30.08 25.25 12.34
CA GLU A 93 -31.34 25.40 11.58
C GLU A 93 -31.87 26.84 11.68
N GLY A 94 -32.15 27.46 10.53
CA GLY A 94 -32.75 28.81 10.46
C GLY A 94 -31.84 29.93 9.96
N HIS A 95 -30.57 29.67 9.67
CA HIS A 95 -29.69 30.72 9.12
C HIS A 95 -29.83 30.87 7.60
N GLU A 96 -29.97 32.12 7.15
CA GLU A 96 -30.04 32.43 5.72
C GLU A 96 -28.74 32.04 4.98
N TRP A 97 -28.89 31.62 3.72
CA TRP A 97 -27.78 31.18 2.86
C TRP A 97 -26.69 32.25 2.70
N MET A 98 -27.04 33.51 2.74
CA MET A 98 -26.16 34.66 2.56
C MET A 98 -25.92 35.43 3.87
N SER A 99 -25.93 34.75 5.01
CA SER A 99 -25.58 35.43 6.27
C SER A 99 -24.12 35.92 6.24
N MET A 100 -23.85 37.03 6.91
CA MET A 100 -22.52 37.61 7.00
C MET A 100 -21.50 36.62 7.59
N GLU A 101 -21.91 35.76 8.51
CA GLU A 101 -21.06 34.73 9.10
C GLU A 101 -20.65 33.65 8.09
N ARG A 102 -21.57 33.22 7.21
CA ARG A 102 -21.24 32.27 6.13
C ARG A 102 -20.29 32.88 5.13
N ILE A 103 -20.52 34.14 4.71
CA ILE A 103 -19.62 34.85 3.80
C ILE A 103 -18.21 34.93 4.41
N LYS A 104 -18.11 35.25 5.70
CA LYS A 104 -16.88 35.30 6.48
C LYS A 104 -16.18 33.93 6.47
N MET A 105 -16.89 32.84 6.77
CA MET A 105 -16.34 31.48 6.78
C MET A 105 -15.90 31.02 5.41
N MET A 106 -16.69 31.27 4.37
CA MET A 106 -16.32 30.96 2.99
C MET A 106 -15.07 31.73 2.56
N GLY A 107 -14.99 33.02 2.89
CA GLY A 107 -13.82 33.85 2.61
C GLY A 107 -12.55 33.34 3.29
N LEU A 108 -12.65 32.99 4.58
CA LEU A 108 -11.54 32.43 5.34
C LEU A 108 -11.10 31.05 4.80
N SER A 109 -12.07 30.18 4.49
CA SER A 109 -11.78 28.87 3.92
C SER A 109 -11.10 28.98 2.55
N LEU A 110 -11.59 29.87 1.69
CA LEU A 110 -11.01 30.13 0.36
C LEU A 110 -9.60 30.71 0.48
N ALA A 111 -9.41 31.71 1.35
CA ALA A 111 -8.09 32.28 1.60
C ALA A 111 -7.10 31.23 2.14
N THR A 112 -7.57 30.38 3.05
CA THR A 112 -6.80 29.28 3.62
C THR A 112 -6.44 28.23 2.55
N LEU A 113 -7.39 27.89 1.67
CA LEU A 113 -7.14 26.96 0.57
C LEU A 113 -6.11 27.53 -0.41
N ILE A 114 -6.24 28.79 -0.80
CA ILE A 114 -5.29 29.46 -1.71
C ILE A 114 -3.88 29.48 -1.09
N LEU A 115 -3.78 29.88 0.19
CA LEU A 115 -2.53 29.86 0.94
C LEU A 115 -1.94 28.46 1.00
N PHE A 116 -2.76 27.46 1.34
CA PHE A 116 -2.34 26.07 1.42
C PHE A 116 -1.80 25.57 0.08
N LEU A 117 -2.54 25.77 -1.03
CA LEU A 117 -2.13 25.35 -2.36
C LEU A 117 -0.86 26.05 -2.82
N HIS A 118 -0.72 27.35 -2.52
CA HIS A 118 0.51 28.09 -2.81
C HIS A 118 1.72 27.54 -2.06
N LEU A 119 1.59 27.36 -0.75
CA LEU A 119 2.66 26.79 0.08
C LEU A 119 2.95 25.34 -0.29
N PHE A 120 1.93 24.56 -0.58
CA PHE A 120 2.08 23.16 -0.99
C PHE A 120 2.83 23.08 -2.34
N GLY A 121 2.49 23.92 -3.31
CA GLY A 121 3.22 23.99 -4.57
C GLY A 121 4.71 24.33 -4.39
N LYS A 122 5.01 25.27 -3.49
CA LYS A 122 6.37 25.76 -3.25
C LYS A 122 7.23 24.83 -2.39
N TYR A 123 6.64 24.23 -1.36
CA TYR A 123 7.40 23.53 -0.31
C TYR A 123 7.25 22.00 -0.32
N LYS A 124 6.28 21.42 -1.09
CA LYS A 124 6.01 19.97 -1.07
C LYS A 124 7.23 19.08 -1.32
N ALA A 125 8.18 19.56 -2.14
CA ALA A 125 9.36 18.78 -2.49
C ALA A 125 10.45 18.81 -1.41
N LYS A 126 10.54 19.90 -0.62
CA LYS A 126 11.63 20.11 0.34
C LYS A 126 11.17 20.03 1.80
N PHE A 127 10.01 20.60 2.10
CA PHE A 127 9.43 20.67 3.46
C PHE A 127 7.91 20.46 3.39
N PRO A 128 7.43 19.24 3.09
CA PRO A 128 6.01 18.99 2.82
C PRO A 128 5.08 19.21 4.03
N ALA A 129 5.59 19.23 5.26
CA ALA A 129 4.83 19.53 6.46
C ALA A 129 4.50 21.03 6.63
N VAL A 130 5.31 21.92 6.04
CA VAL A 130 5.17 23.40 6.23
C VAL A 130 3.78 23.91 5.85
N PRO A 131 3.15 23.52 4.73
CA PRO A 131 1.80 23.98 4.40
C PRO A 131 0.76 23.63 5.48
N TYR A 132 0.84 22.43 6.04
CA TYR A 132 -0.09 21.95 7.06
C TYR A 132 0.08 22.72 8.37
N VAL A 133 1.31 22.86 8.84
CA VAL A 133 1.62 23.61 10.08
C VAL A 133 1.23 25.08 9.93
N ALA A 134 1.57 25.70 8.80
CA ALA A 134 1.25 27.11 8.55
C ALA A 134 -0.28 27.34 8.55
N VAL A 135 -1.05 26.48 7.90
CA VAL A 135 -2.51 26.61 7.84
C VAL A 135 -3.15 26.45 9.22
N ILE A 136 -2.69 25.47 10.01
CA ILE A 136 -3.22 25.25 11.37
C ILE A 136 -2.86 26.46 12.25
N THR A 137 -1.59 26.88 12.26
CA THR A 137 -1.14 28.00 13.11
C THR A 137 -1.85 29.31 12.76
N LEU A 138 -1.88 29.66 11.48
CA LEU A 138 -2.59 30.86 11.03
C LEU A 138 -4.10 30.74 11.24
N GLY A 139 -4.66 29.52 11.04
CA GLY A 139 -6.06 29.24 11.32
C GLY A 139 -6.43 29.49 12.78
N VAL A 140 -5.60 29.04 13.73
CA VAL A 140 -5.79 29.29 15.17
C VAL A 140 -5.74 30.80 15.46
N ILE A 141 -4.74 31.50 14.92
CA ILE A 141 -4.61 32.94 15.12
C ILE A 141 -5.84 33.67 14.57
N CYS A 142 -6.20 33.42 13.32
CA CYS A 142 -7.39 34.03 12.71
C CYS A 142 -8.67 33.66 13.47
N GLY A 143 -8.76 32.40 13.95
CA GLY A 143 -9.91 31.92 14.67
C GLY A 143 -10.14 32.66 15.98
N ILE A 144 -9.10 32.94 16.75
CA ILE A 144 -9.16 33.70 18.00
C ILE A 144 -9.59 35.15 17.75
N TYR A 145 -8.99 35.80 16.73
CA TYR A 145 -9.29 37.22 16.46
C TYR A 145 -10.64 37.46 15.75
N MET A 146 -11.13 36.47 15.01
CA MET A 146 -12.33 36.66 14.18
C MET A 146 -13.58 35.97 14.76
N GLU A 147 -13.49 35.38 15.94
CA GLU A 147 -14.60 34.69 16.64
C GLU A 147 -15.32 33.68 15.73
N VAL A 148 -14.56 32.77 15.12
CA VAL A 148 -15.13 31.71 14.26
C VAL A 148 -15.41 30.44 15.07
N PRO A 149 -16.28 29.55 14.56
CA PRO A 149 -16.57 28.28 15.22
C PRO A 149 -15.32 27.45 15.43
N MET A 150 -15.05 27.10 16.68
CA MET A 150 -13.93 26.28 17.12
C MET A 150 -14.36 24.84 17.40
N LEU A 151 -13.40 23.92 17.36
CA LEU A 151 -13.65 22.52 17.64
C LEU A 151 -14.12 22.35 19.10
N HIS A 152 -15.25 21.67 19.27
CA HIS A 152 -15.78 21.35 20.60
C HIS A 152 -15.65 19.84 20.82
N ILE A 153 -14.85 19.46 21.81
CA ILE A 153 -14.63 18.04 22.17
C ILE A 153 -14.74 17.94 23.69
N GLU A 154 -15.67 17.09 24.13
CA GLU A 154 -15.74 16.67 25.53
C GLU A 154 -14.85 15.46 25.73
N LEU A 155 -13.78 15.60 26.52
CA LEU A 155 -12.90 14.51 26.88
C LEU A 155 -13.22 14.03 28.30
N SER A 156 -13.61 12.76 28.41
CA SER A 156 -13.73 12.10 29.71
C SER A 156 -12.37 11.77 30.30
N ALA A 157 -12.27 11.76 31.63
CA ALA A 157 -11.02 11.38 32.31
C ALA A 157 -10.66 9.93 32.01
N ILE A 158 -9.37 9.69 31.75
CA ILE A 158 -8.85 8.33 31.57
C ILE A 158 -8.97 7.59 32.89
N LYS A 159 -9.59 6.41 32.82
CA LYS A 159 -9.68 5.49 33.96
C LYS A 159 -9.01 4.17 33.60
N LEU A 160 -8.26 3.62 34.55
CA LEU A 160 -7.77 2.26 34.41
C LEU A 160 -8.98 1.31 34.50
N ALA A 161 -9.18 0.52 33.47
CA ALA A 161 -10.26 -0.47 33.40
C ALA A 161 -9.64 -1.86 33.38
N MET A 162 -10.05 -2.73 34.29
CA MET A 162 -9.62 -4.13 34.23
C MET A 162 -10.49 -4.89 33.22
N PRO A 163 -9.91 -5.67 32.31
CA PRO A 163 -10.67 -6.44 31.32
C PRO A 163 -11.29 -7.70 31.95
N ILE A 164 -12.02 -7.53 33.02
CA ILE A 164 -12.74 -8.58 33.74
C ILE A 164 -14.23 -8.36 33.48
N PRO A 165 -14.98 -9.39 33.06
CA PRO A 165 -16.42 -9.23 32.84
C PRO A 165 -17.15 -8.93 34.15
N ASP A 166 -18.05 -7.96 34.12
CA ASP A 166 -18.95 -7.73 35.24
C ASP A 166 -20.13 -8.70 35.17
N PHE A 167 -20.08 -9.75 35.96
CA PHE A 167 -21.13 -10.79 36.03
C PHE A 167 -22.46 -10.28 36.59
N ASN A 168 -22.50 -9.12 37.22
CA ASN A 168 -23.75 -8.54 37.67
C ASN A 168 -24.59 -7.97 36.50
N VAL A 169 -23.89 -7.48 35.49
CA VAL A 169 -24.49 -6.94 34.26
C VAL A 169 -24.51 -8.00 33.14
N LEU A 170 -23.55 -8.92 33.16
CA LEU A 170 -23.34 -9.90 32.09
C LEU A 170 -23.68 -11.32 32.56
N PRO A 171 -24.87 -11.84 32.29
CA PRO A 171 -25.20 -13.21 32.59
C PRO A 171 -24.31 -14.19 31.78
N PRO A 172 -24.02 -15.41 32.30
CA PRO A 172 -23.11 -16.36 31.65
C PRO A 172 -23.46 -16.69 30.20
N LYS A 173 -24.73 -16.65 29.82
CA LYS A 173 -25.18 -16.83 28.44
C LYS A 173 -24.65 -15.76 27.48
N MET A 174 -24.49 -14.53 27.95
CA MET A 174 -23.98 -13.43 27.14
C MET A 174 -22.46 -13.48 26.96
N LEU A 175 -21.73 -14.26 27.77
CA LEU A 175 -20.29 -14.49 27.54
C LEU A 175 -20.00 -15.13 26.19
N VAL A 176 -20.83 -16.09 25.77
CA VAL A 176 -20.69 -16.72 24.45
C VAL A 176 -20.92 -15.70 23.35
N GLU A 177 -21.89 -14.81 23.54
CA GLU A 177 -22.16 -13.74 22.59
C GLU A 177 -21.00 -12.73 22.52
N ILE A 178 -20.43 -12.31 23.65
CA ILE A 178 -19.25 -11.43 23.67
C ILE A 178 -18.09 -12.08 22.92
N ILE A 179 -17.84 -13.37 23.11
CA ILE A 179 -16.78 -14.10 22.40
C ILE A 179 -17.08 -14.13 20.89
N ALA A 180 -18.33 -14.35 20.48
CA ALA A 180 -18.73 -14.30 19.07
C ALA A 180 -18.54 -12.91 18.46
N TYR A 181 -18.92 -11.85 19.17
CA TYR A 181 -18.67 -10.48 18.71
C TYR A 181 -17.19 -10.12 18.70
N ALA A 182 -16.40 -10.60 19.67
CA ALA A 182 -14.95 -10.44 19.66
C ALA A 182 -14.30 -11.12 18.45
N PHE A 183 -14.79 -12.30 18.07
CA PHE A 183 -14.35 -12.98 16.85
C PHE A 183 -14.72 -12.19 15.59
N MET A 184 -15.93 -11.67 15.52
CA MET A 184 -16.39 -10.84 14.41
C MET A 184 -15.55 -9.56 14.31
N LEU A 185 -15.30 -8.87 15.43
CA LEU A 185 -14.43 -7.69 15.47
C LEU A 185 -13.00 -8.03 15.03
N CYS A 186 -12.44 -9.15 15.50
CA CYS A 186 -11.13 -9.60 15.08
C CYS A 186 -11.07 -9.84 13.56
N LEU A 187 -12.08 -10.46 12.98
CA LEU A 187 -12.15 -10.73 11.55
C LEU A 187 -12.18 -9.43 10.74
N ILE A 188 -13.03 -8.49 11.15
CA ILE A 188 -13.15 -7.17 10.52
C ILE A 188 -11.82 -6.41 10.62
N ASP A 189 -11.22 -6.33 11.81
CA ASP A 189 -9.95 -5.67 12.05
C ASP A 189 -8.82 -6.24 11.17
N VAL A 190 -8.73 -7.57 11.06
CA VAL A 190 -7.70 -8.22 10.23
C VAL A 190 -7.89 -7.86 8.75
N ILE A 191 -9.13 -7.87 8.26
CA ILE A 191 -9.43 -7.52 6.87
C ILE A 191 -9.14 -6.04 6.61
N GLU A 192 -9.66 -5.14 7.47
CA GLU A 192 -9.43 -3.70 7.34
C GLU A 192 -7.94 -3.34 7.45
N GLN A 193 -7.18 -4.02 8.32
CA GLN A 193 -5.74 -3.81 8.44
C GLN A 193 -4.98 -4.22 7.17
N VAL A 194 -5.35 -5.35 6.57
CA VAL A 194 -4.75 -5.76 5.29
C VAL A 194 -5.02 -4.73 4.20
N MET A 195 -6.26 -4.22 4.13
CA MET A 195 -6.64 -3.17 3.19
C MET A 195 -5.91 -1.86 3.47
N SER A 196 -5.81 -1.47 4.75
CA SER A 196 -5.04 -0.30 5.17
C SER A 196 -3.58 -0.42 4.78
N ASN A 197 -2.95 -1.56 5.02
CA ASN A 197 -1.54 -1.77 4.65
C ASN A 197 -1.33 -1.62 3.14
N ALA A 198 -2.21 -2.22 2.33
CA ALA A 198 -2.12 -2.12 0.88
C ALA A 198 -2.28 -0.67 0.39
N ALA A 199 -3.16 0.10 1.02
CA ALA A 199 -3.36 1.51 0.73
C ALA A 199 -2.19 2.39 1.21
N ILE A 200 -1.69 2.13 2.44
CA ILE A 200 -0.57 2.86 3.04
C ILE A 200 0.72 2.64 2.25
N GLU A 201 0.95 1.44 1.72
CA GLU A 201 2.08 1.16 0.86
C GLU A 201 2.09 2.05 -0.38
N LYS A 202 0.91 2.31 -0.99
CA LYS A 202 0.79 3.23 -2.12
C LYS A 202 0.97 4.69 -1.73
N LEU A 203 0.68 5.04 -0.49
CA LEU A 203 0.85 6.39 0.06
C LEU A 203 2.28 6.63 0.55
N ASP A 204 3.09 5.59 0.75
CA ASP A 204 4.47 5.73 1.22
C ASP A 204 5.31 6.48 0.18
N PRO A 205 5.88 7.66 0.53
CA PRO A 205 6.70 8.44 -0.40
C PRO A 205 7.93 7.70 -0.95
N LEU A 206 8.39 6.66 -0.24
CA LEU A 206 9.53 5.82 -0.64
C LEU A 206 9.12 4.50 -1.30
N GLY A 207 7.82 4.24 -1.46
CA GLY A 207 7.31 3.04 -2.13
C GLY A 207 7.71 1.72 -1.47
N ARG A 208 7.92 1.70 -0.14
CA ARG A 208 8.36 0.52 0.59
C ARG A 208 7.20 -0.44 0.84
N PRO A 209 7.43 -1.76 0.68
CA PRO A 209 6.39 -2.75 0.91
C PRO A 209 5.96 -2.80 2.38
N ALA A 210 4.66 -2.94 2.62
CA ALA A 210 4.11 -3.16 3.94
C ALA A 210 4.22 -4.64 4.33
N ASN A 211 4.56 -4.89 5.59
CA ASN A 211 4.55 -6.24 6.16
C ASN A 211 3.31 -6.43 7.03
N SER A 212 2.29 -7.08 6.49
CA SER A 212 1.00 -7.25 7.17
C SER A 212 1.10 -8.07 8.44
N ASN A 213 2.07 -9.01 8.56
CA ASN A 213 2.26 -9.77 9.78
C ASN A 213 2.82 -8.89 10.91
N ASN A 214 3.80 -8.04 10.61
CA ASN A 214 4.33 -7.09 11.59
C ASN A 214 3.28 -6.04 11.98
N SER A 215 2.43 -5.61 11.04
CA SER A 215 1.30 -4.71 11.35
C SER A 215 0.32 -5.38 12.31
N LEU A 216 -0.08 -6.61 12.04
CA LEU A 216 -1.00 -7.34 12.91
C LEU A 216 -0.40 -7.59 14.31
N PHE A 217 0.91 -7.84 14.39
CA PHE A 217 1.63 -7.92 15.66
C PHE A 217 1.51 -6.62 16.47
N THR A 218 1.74 -5.48 15.84
CA THR A 218 1.67 -4.19 16.53
C THR A 218 0.26 -3.83 16.96
N ILE A 219 -0.74 -4.22 16.17
CA ILE A 219 -2.15 -3.95 16.42
C ILE A 219 -2.69 -4.77 17.59
N TRP A 220 -2.51 -6.09 17.59
CA TRP A 220 -3.03 -6.88 18.70
C TRP A 220 -2.39 -6.47 20.02
N LEU A 221 -1.10 -6.11 20.02
CA LEU A 221 -0.42 -5.65 21.23
C LEU A 221 -0.91 -4.26 21.67
N ALA A 222 -1.21 -3.37 20.72
CA ALA A 222 -1.81 -2.06 21.02
C ALA A 222 -3.25 -2.21 21.54
N ASN A 223 -4.05 -3.11 20.95
CA ASN A 223 -5.42 -3.39 21.38
C ASN A 223 -5.45 -4.05 22.75
N LEU A 224 -4.48 -4.93 23.04
CA LEU A 224 -4.30 -5.49 24.38
C LEU A 224 -4.07 -4.36 25.40
N GLY A 225 -3.15 -3.45 25.12
CA GLY A 225 -2.93 -2.28 25.96
C GLY A 225 -4.18 -1.40 26.09
N SER A 226 -4.88 -1.13 24.97
CA SER A 226 -6.09 -0.34 24.93
C SER A 226 -7.21 -0.91 25.83
N SER A 227 -7.31 -2.24 25.94
CA SER A 227 -8.33 -2.89 26.77
C SER A 227 -8.20 -2.57 28.27
N PHE A 228 -6.97 -2.30 28.76
CA PHE A 228 -6.74 -1.91 30.15
C PHE A 228 -7.06 -0.44 30.46
N PHE A 229 -7.19 0.39 29.42
CA PHE A 229 -7.53 1.81 29.57
C PHE A 229 -8.94 2.16 29.09
N GLY A 230 -9.78 1.15 28.85
CA GLY A 230 -11.14 1.35 28.37
C GLY A 230 -11.22 1.92 26.95
N GLY A 231 -10.12 1.77 26.18
CA GLY A 231 -10.06 2.21 24.78
C GLY A 231 -10.75 1.24 23.83
N MET A 232 -10.92 1.67 22.60
CA MET A 232 -11.47 0.86 21.50
C MET A 232 -10.36 0.12 20.74
N THR A 233 -10.74 -0.74 19.79
CA THR A 233 -9.79 -1.35 18.86
C THR A 233 -9.16 -0.30 17.95
N ASN A 234 -7.90 -0.50 17.64
CA ASN A 234 -7.10 0.37 16.78
C ASN A 234 -6.56 -0.43 15.59
N LEU A 235 -6.47 0.25 14.47
CA LEU A 235 -5.73 -0.19 13.30
C LEU A 235 -5.06 1.04 12.63
N ASP A 236 -4.29 0.83 11.57
CA ASP A 236 -3.74 1.97 10.83
C ASP A 236 -4.86 2.68 10.05
N GLY A 237 -5.30 3.83 10.55
CA GLY A 237 -6.37 4.62 9.98
C GLY A 237 -5.97 5.26 8.65
N LEU A 238 -6.72 5.01 7.58
CA LEU A 238 -6.37 5.46 6.22
C LEU A 238 -6.30 6.98 6.07
N GLN A 239 -7.25 7.71 6.65
CA GLN A 239 -7.28 9.18 6.60
C GLN A 239 -6.08 9.80 7.31
N ALA A 240 -5.80 9.34 8.52
CA ALA A 240 -4.65 9.81 9.30
C ALA A 240 -3.33 9.46 8.59
N SER A 241 -3.23 8.24 8.05
CA SER A 241 -2.04 7.78 7.31
C SER A 241 -1.84 8.57 6.01
N ALA A 242 -2.91 8.86 5.27
CA ALA A 242 -2.83 9.68 4.06
C ALA A 242 -2.37 11.11 4.38
N THR A 243 -2.92 11.71 5.43
CA THR A 243 -2.49 13.04 5.87
C THR A 243 -1.03 13.04 6.32
N ASN A 244 -0.60 12.03 7.08
CA ASN A 244 0.76 11.86 7.55
C ASN A 244 1.76 11.72 6.38
N ALA A 245 1.43 10.87 5.39
CA ALA A 245 2.24 10.69 4.18
C ALA A 245 2.31 11.98 3.34
N LEU A 246 1.18 12.66 3.12
CA LEU A 246 1.12 13.92 2.38
C LEU A 246 1.88 15.05 3.10
N ALA A 247 1.92 15.03 4.43
CA ALA A 247 2.73 15.94 5.24
C ALA A 247 4.25 15.61 5.21
N GLY A 248 4.64 14.53 4.52
CA GLY A 248 6.04 14.16 4.29
C GLY A 248 6.63 13.19 5.31
N ALA A 249 5.80 12.47 6.03
CA ALA A 249 6.28 11.42 6.91
C ALA A 249 6.91 10.28 6.10
N VAL A 250 8.10 9.86 6.49
CA VAL A 250 8.84 8.74 5.88
C VAL A 250 9.27 7.68 6.90
N THR A 251 9.01 7.92 8.18
CA THR A 251 9.39 6.99 9.26
C THR A 251 8.32 6.96 10.36
N LYS A 252 8.33 5.91 11.17
CA LYS A 252 7.46 5.80 12.37
C LYS A 252 7.74 6.85 13.46
N VAL A 253 8.81 7.65 13.32
CA VAL A 253 9.09 8.78 14.22
C VAL A 253 7.94 9.79 14.21
N SER A 254 7.27 9.97 13.06
CA SER A 254 6.06 10.80 12.97
C SER A 254 4.98 10.36 13.97
N ASN A 255 4.79 9.05 14.16
CA ASN A 255 3.81 8.52 15.12
C ASN A 255 4.21 8.78 16.58
N LEU A 256 5.50 8.86 16.88
CA LEU A 256 5.96 9.25 18.22
C LEU A 256 5.56 10.70 18.52
N PHE A 257 5.80 11.60 17.56
CA PHE A 257 5.36 13.00 17.69
C PHE A 257 3.84 13.10 17.76
N THR A 258 3.11 12.33 16.95
CA THR A 258 1.64 12.26 17.03
C THR A 258 1.19 11.83 18.43
N ALA A 259 1.79 10.78 19.00
CA ALA A 259 1.48 10.31 20.34
C ALA A 259 1.81 11.36 21.41
N LEU A 260 2.95 12.06 21.27
CA LEU A 260 3.33 13.13 22.17
C LEU A 260 2.31 14.28 22.15
N VAL A 261 1.90 14.74 20.96
CA VAL A 261 0.92 15.81 20.79
C VAL A 261 -0.44 15.37 21.34
N LEU A 262 -0.88 14.16 21.07
CA LEU A 262 -2.12 13.61 21.62
C LEU A 262 -2.06 13.52 23.15
N SER A 263 -0.91 13.18 23.73
CA SER A 263 -0.72 13.16 25.18
C SER A 263 -0.84 14.56 25.79
N ILE A 264 -0.35 15.60 25.10
CA ILE A 264 -0.53 17.00 25.54
C ILE A 264 -2.01 17.37 25.56
N PHE A 265 -2.75 17.03 24.49
CA PHE A 265 -4.19 17.27 24.43
C PHE A 265 -4.98 16.48 25.48
N LEU A 266 -4.48 15.31 25.84
CA LEU A 266 -5.09 14.48 26.87
C LEU A 266 -4.93 15.08 28.27
N ILE A 267 -3.76 15.70 28.53
CA ILE A 267 -3.46 16.40 29.80
C ILE A 267 -4.19 17.76 29.83
N SER A 268 -4.28 18.43 28.67
CA SER A 268 -4.86 19.77 28.55
C SER A 268 -5.89 19.82 27.41
N PRO A 269 -7.08 19.24 27.63
CA PRO A 269 -8.13 19.14 26.58
C PRO A 269 -8.60 20.48 26.04
N GLY A 270 -8.53 21.55 26.86
CA GLY A 270 -8.85 22.91 26.46
C GLY A 270 -8.03 23.45 25.27
N LEU A 271 -6.88 22.86 24.96
CA LEU A 271 -6.11 23.26 23.77
C LEU A 271 -6.81 22.89 22.46
N LEU A 272 -7.58 21.82 22.44
CA LEU A 272 -8.33 21.40 21.24
C LEU A 272 -9.46 22.36 20.88
N THR A 273 -10.02 23.07 21.87
CA THR A 273 -11.08 24.04 21.65
C THR A 273 -10.62 25.29 20.88
N HIS A 274 -9.31 25.45 20.67
CA HIS A 274 -8.75 26.55 19.89
C HIS A 274 -8.51 26.20 18.42
N LEU A 275 -8.85 24.96 17.99
CA LEU A 275 -8.71 24.57 16.58
C LEU A 275 -9.95 25.00 15.78
N PRO A 276 -9.80 25.86 14.76
CA PRO A 276 -10.95 26.31 13.98
C PRO A 276 -11.38 25.26 12.96
N TYR A 277 -12.68 25.05 12.85
CA TYR A 277 -13.26 24.07 11.91
C TYR A 277 -12.87 24.32 10.46
N PHE A 278 -12.83 25.59 10.02
CA PHE A 278 -12.54 25.92 8.62
C PHE A 278 -11.14 25.48 8.18
N ALA A 279 -10.11 25.67 9.02
CA ALA A 279 -8.75 25.28 8.70
C ALA A 279 -8.61 23.75 8.63
N LEU A 280 -9.19 23.05 9.61
CA LEU A 280 -9.24 21.59 9.62
C LEU A 280 -9.99 21.06 8.39
N ALA A 281 -11.13 21.67 8.06
CA ALA A 281 -11.97 21.27 6.93
C ALA A 281 -11.23 21.39 5.59
N VAL A 282 -10.53 22.47 5.35
CA VAL A 282 -9.73 22.67 4.13
C VAL A 282 -8.68 21.54 3.96
N LEU A 283 -7.97 21.20 5.05
CA LEU A 283 -6.97 20.12 5.01
C LEU A 283 -7.61 18.75 4.78
N MET A 284 -8.77 18.48 5.39
CA MET A 284 -9.48 17.21 5.23
C MET A 284 -10.08 17.07 3.84
N VAL A 285 -10.66 18.13 3.27
CA VAL A 285 -11.17 18.15 1.90
C VAL A 285 -10.03 17.92 0.90
N PHE A 286 -8.89 18.58 1.11
CA PHE A 286 -7.71 18.36 0.26
C PHE A 286 -7.21 16.91 0.34
N THR A 287 -7.12 16.34 1.56
CA THR A 287 -6.70 14.95 1.75
C THR A 287 -7.67 13.98 1.06
N GLY A 288 -8.98 14.19 1.23
CA GLY A 288 -10.01 13.41 0.55
C GLY A 288 -9.90 13.48 -0.97
N TRP A 289 -9.70 14.67 -1.52
CA TRP A 289 -9.46 14.86 -2.95
C TRP A 289 -8.22 14.09 -3.45
N ARG A 290 -7.13 14.12 -2.71
CA ARG A 290 -5.90 13.38 -3.05
C ARG A 290 -6.11 11.87 -3.07
N MET A 291 -6.94 11.34 -2.17
CA MET A 291 -7.31 9.92 -2.16
C MET A 291 -8.17 9.56 -3.39
N ILE A 292 -9.13 10.42 -3.79
CA ILE A 292 -9.94 10.21 -5.00
C ILE A 292 -9.08 10.24 -6.26
N ALA A 293 -8.09 11.11 -6.31
CA ALA A 293 -7.19 11.26 -7.46
C ALA A 293 -6.42 9.98 -7.81
N GLY A 294 -6.30 9.03 -6.88
CA GLY A 294 -5.75 7.69 -7.12
C GLY A 294 -6.49 6.91 -8.21
N LEU A 295 -7.80 7.11 -8.38
CA LEU A 295 -8.61 6.45 -9.43
C LEU A 295 -8.11 6.72 -10.85
N VAL A 296 -7.45 7.85 -11.09
CA VAL A 296 -6.86 8.16 -12.40
C VAL A 296 -5.84 7.10 -12.82
N HIS A 297 -5.12 6.53 -11.86
CA HIS A 297 -4.16 5.46 -12.13
C HIS A 297 -4.84 4.13 -12.45
N VAL A 298 -6.03 3.87 -11.90
CA VAL A 298 -6.80 2.65 -12.20
C VAL A 298 -7.27 2.64 -13.65
N ALA A 299 -7.57 3.80 -14.22
CA ALA A 299 -7.99 3.90 -15.63
C ALA A 299 -6.95 3.31 -16.61
N SER A 300 -5.66 3.32 -16.26
CA SER A 300 -4.60 2.71 -17.08
C SER A 300 -4.59 1.17 -17.03
N HIS A 301 -5.29 0.56 -16.07
CA HIS A 301 -5.41 -0.91 -15.93
C HIS A 301 -6.60 -1.50 -16.71
N GLY A 302 -7.33 -0.67 -17.41
CA GLY A 302 -8.47 -1.07 -18.25
C GLY A 302 -9.83 -0.71 -17.64
N MET A 303 -10.84 -0.70 -18.51
CA MET A 303 -12.20 -0.26 -18.17
C MET A 303 -12.84 -1.13 -17.08
N TYR A 304 -12.58 -2.43 -17.10
CA TYR A 304 -13.11 -3.37 -16.10
C TYR A 304 -12.62 -3.03 -14.69
N ALA A 305 -11.31 -2.83 -14.52
CA ALA A 305 -10.73 -2.45 -13.24
C ALA A 305 -11.26 -1.10 -12.75
N LEU A 306 -11.40 -0.13 -13.66
CA LEU A 306 -11.93 1.19 -13.34
C LEU A 306 -13.40 1.12 -12.88
N LEU A 307 -14.25 0.38 -13.61
CA LEU A 307 -15.67 0.24 -13.23
C LEU A 307 -15.85 -0.44 -11.89
N LEU A 308 -15.07 -1.49 -11.60
CA LEU A 308 -15.12 -2.14 -10.29
C LEU A 308 -14.56 -1.26 -9.17
N ALA A 309 -13.49 -0.50 -9.44
CA ALA A 309 -12.96 0.45 -8.47
C ALA A 309 -13.97 1.58 -8.17
N LEU A 310 -14.61 2.13 -9.20
CA LEU A 310 -15.66 3.13 -9.02
C LEU A 310 -16.85 2.57 -8.24
N PHE A 311 -17.32 1.37 -8.59
CA PHE A 311 -18.38 0.69 -7.87
C PHE A 311 -18.02 0.44 -6.40
N CYS A 312 -16.78 -0.01 -6.15
CA CYS A 312 -16.24 -0.16 -4.81
C CYS A 312 -16.22 1.19 -4.06
N GLY A 313 -15.79 2.27 -4.71
CA GLY A 313 -15.76 3.60 -4.12
C GLY A 313 -17.15 4.12 -3.74
N ILE A 314 -18.14 3.94 -4.59
CA ILE A 314 -19.54 4.32 -4.34
C ILE A 314 -20.07 3.52 -3.14
N LEU A 315 -19.93 2.21 -3.12
CA LEU A 315 -20.37 1.37 -2.01
C LEU A 315 -19.65 1.71 -0.69
N THR A 316 -18.35 2.03 -0.77
CA THR A 316 -17.59 2.45 0.43
C THR A 316 -18.14 3.76 1.00
N TYR A 317 -18.58 4.67 0.13
CA TYR A 317 -19.21 5.92 0.56
C TYR A 317 -20.58 5.67 1.20
N THR A 318 -21.44 4.84 0.60
CA THR A 318 -22.82 4.62 1.05
C THR A 318 -22.93 3.66 2.22
N GLU A 319 -22.34 2.47 2.10
CA GLU A 319 -22.54 1.36 3.05
C GLU A 319 -21.39 1.23 4.06
N GLY A 320 -20.16 1.41 3.60
CA GLY A 320 -18.96 1.26 4.42
C GLY A 320 -17.90 0.40 3.77
N ILE A 321 -16.73 0.28 4.45
CA ILE A 321 -15.55 -0.39 3.89
C ILE A 321 -15.79 -1.89 3.74
N MET A 322 -16.37 -2.53 4.76
CA MET A 322 -16.53 -3.99 4.80
C MET A 322 -17.59 -4.46 3.82
N GLU A 323 -18.74 -3.82 3.82
CA GLU A 323 -19.86 -4.12 2.93
C GLU A 323 -19.43 -3.94 1.48
N ALA A 324 -18.78 -2.82 1.17
CA ALA A 324 -18.24 -2.55 -0.15
C ALA A 324 -17.26 -3.64 -0.60
N LEU A 325 -16.31 -4.00 0.26
CA LEU A 325 -15.31 -5.02 -0.03
C LEU A 325 -15.95 -6.36 -0.33
N ILE A 326 -16.86 -6.82 0.54
CA ILE A 326 -17.53 -8.13 0.39
C ILE A 326 -18.34 -8.16 -0.91
N ILE A 327 -19.19 -7.16 -1.14
CA ILE A 327 -20.06 -7.10 -2.33
C ILE A 327 -19.20 -7.10 -3.60
N VAL A 328 -18.22 -6.20 -3.68
CA VAL A 328 -17.42 -6.05 -4.90
C VAL A 328 -16.50 -7.25 -5.11
N LEU A 329 -15.98 -7.87 -4.04
CA LEU A 329 -15.21 -9.09 -4.15
C LEU A 329 -16.05 -10.25 -4.70
N VAL A 330 -17.29 -10.41 -4.20
CA VAL A 330 -18.22 -11.42 -4.74
C VAL A 330 -18.52 -11.16 -6.22
N VAL A 331 -18.79 -9.90 -6.60
CA VAL A 331 -19.01 -9.51 -8.01
C VAL A 331 -17.75 -9.81 -8.85
N HIS A 332 -16.56 -9.44 -8.35
CA HIS A 332 -15.31 -9.71 -9.03
C HIS A 332 -15.07 -11.21 -9.25
N LEU A 333 -15.25 -12.02 -8.21
CA LEU A 333 -15.09 -13.46 -8.29
C LEU A 333 -16.11 -14.09 -9.24
N PHE A 334 -17.38 -13.63 -9.19
CA PHE A 334 -18.44 -14.10 -10.07
C PHE A 334 -18.12 -13.79 -11.54
N ILE A 335 -17.75 -12.55 -11.85
CA ILE A 335 -17.42 -12.15 -13.22
C ILE A 335 -16.22 -12.95 -13.74
N ASN A 336 -15.16 -13.09 -12.96
CA ASN A 336 -13.97 -13.84 -13.38
C ASN A 336 -14.25 -15.33 -13.53
N PHE A 337 -14.99 -15.91 -12.59
CA PHE A 337 -15.30 -17.35 -12.62
C PHE A 337 -16.29 -17.73 -13.70
N VAL A 338 -17.32 -16.90 -13.92
CA VAL A 338 -18.45 -17.24 -14.82
C VAL A 338 -18.22 -16.70 -16.24
N ILE A 339 -17.72 -15.46 -16.37
CA ILE A 339 -17.69 -14.76 -17.67
C ILE A 339 -16.31 -14.90 -18.33
N PHE A 340 -15.24 -14.62 -17.64
CA PHE A 340 -13.93 -14.52 -18.30
C PHE A 340 -13.08 -15.78 -18.27
N ARG A 341 -13.32 -16.74 -17.41
CA ARG A 341 -12.60 -18.03 -17.30
C ARG A 341 -11.06 -18.01 -17.45
N HIS A 342 -10.45 -16.90 -17.81
CA HIS A 342 -9.05 -16.79 -18.20
C HIS A 342 -8.12 -16.14 -17.16
N ASP A 343 -8.63 -15.26 -16.29
CA ASP A 343 -7.84 -14.62 -15.24
C ASP A 343 -8.23 -15.15 -13.86
N HIS A 344 -8.13 -16.45 -13.71
CA HIS A 344 -8.54 -17.11 -12.47
C HIS A 344 -7.60 -16.79 -11.32
N ILE A 345 -8.19 -16.26 -10.25
CA ILE A 345 -7.73 -16.63 -8.91
C ILE A 345 -8.58 -17.85 -8.52
N PRO A 346 -8.12 -19.08 -8.69
CA PRO A 346 -8.90 -20.24 -8.27
C PRO A 346 -8.93 -20.26 -6.74
N LEU A 347 -10.04 -19.83 -6.17
CA LEU A 347 -10.25 -19.82 -4.70
C LEU A 347 -9.90 -21.19 -4.09
N ILE A 348 -10.21 -22.26 -4.81
CA ILE A 348 -9.88 -23.63 -4.42
C ILE A 348 -8.37 -23.87 -4.40
N ASP A 349 -7.60 -23.33 -5.36
CA ASP A 349 -6.15 -23.47 -5.37
C ASP A 349 -5.47 -22.57 -4.33
N ILE A 350 -6.06 -21.42 -4.04
CA ILE A 350 -5.63 -20.56 -2.93
C ILE A 350 -5.88 -21.28 -1.60
N LEU A 351 -7.06 -21.86 -1.41
CA LEU A 351 -7.39 -22.63 -0.21
C LEU A 351 -6.48 -23.86 -0.06
N LYS A 352 -6.25 -24.61 -1.14
CA LYS A 352 -5.33 -25.76 -1.12
C LYS A 352 -3.89 -25.34 -0.80
N LYS A 353 -3.37 -24.27 -1.41
CA LYS A 353 -2.03 -23.75 -1.10
C LYS A 353 -1.94 -23.19 0.31
N PHE A 354 -3.03 -22.62 0.83
CA PHE A 354 -3.08 -22.13 2.20
C PHE A 354 -3.04 -23.27 3.21
N THR A 355 -3.84 -24.32 3.01
CA THR A 355 -3.87 -25.50 3.90
C THR A 355 -2.58 -26.32 3.85
N HIS A 356 -1.91 -26.38 2.68
CA HIS A 356 -0.65 -27.11 2.53
C HIS A 356 0.57 -26.42 3.16
N LYS A 357 0.49 -25.11 3.36
CA LYS A 357 1.58 -24.28 3.90
C LYS A 357 1.29 -23.69 5.27
N PHE A 358 0.41 -24.31 6.01
CA PHE A 358 0.15 -23.95 7.39
C PHE A 358 1.38 -24.32 8.24
N GLY A 359 2.21 -23.33 8.58
CA GLY A 359 3.40 -23.52 9.42
C GLY A 359 4.77 -23.30 8.75
N GLU A 360 4.86 -23.13 7.46
CA GLU A 360 6.12 -22.72 6.83
C GLU A 360 6.30 -21.20 6.93
N ASP A 361 7.45 -20.78 7.44
CA ASP A 361 7.92 -19.38 7.34
C ASP A 361 8.13 -19.03 5.87
N VAL A 362 7.14 -18.39 5.28
CA VAL A 362 7.24 -17.93 3.90
C VAL A 362 7.74 -16.49 3.95
N ASP A 363 8.76 -16.21 3.14
CA ASP A 363 9.26 -14.88 2.89
C ASP A 363 8.07 -13.93 2.65
N PRO A 364 7.90 -12.85 3.43
CA PRO A 364 6.84 -11.87 3.23
C PRO A 364 6.74 -11.37 1.80
N ARG A 365 7.87 -11.34 1.06
CA ARG A 365 7.93 -10.99 -0.34
C ARG A 365 7.32 -12.04 -1.27
N SER A 366 7.31 -13.31 -0.87
CA SER A 366 6.70 -14.39 -1.68
C SER A 366 5.20 -14.51 -1.49
N THR A 367 4.65 -13.89 -0.45
CA THR A 367 3.21 -13.86 -0.17
C THR A 367 2.52 -12.66 -0.74
N ASP A 368 3.26 -11.78 -1.29
CA ASP A 368 2.78 -10.54 -1.82
C ASP A 368 2.22 -10.69 -3.24
N THR A 369 1.54 -11.82 -3.49
CA THR A 369 0.91 -12.04 -4.79
C THR A 369 -0.19 -11.05 -5.10
N MET A 370 -0.83 -10.47 -4.08
CA MET A 370 -1.77 -9.38 -4.34
C MET A 370 -1.07 -8.07 -4.57
N LEU A 371 0.00 -7.93 -3.87
CA LEU A 371 0.86 -6.80 -4.02
C LEU A 371 1.78 -7.02 -5.23
N VAL A 372 2.13 -8.20 -5.64
CA VAL A 372 3.02 -8.58 -6.75
C VAL A 372 2.28 -8.89 -8.05
N HIS A 373 1.04 -9.32 -8.04
CA HIS A 373 0.13 -9.19 -9.20
C HIS A 373 -0.35 -7.77 -9.42
N ARG A 374 0.10 -6.95 -8.63
CA ARG A 374 0.20 -5.60 -9.01
C ARG A 374 1.14 -5.56 -10.16
N ASP A 375 0.67 -5.11 -11.22
CA ASP A 375 1.40 -4.32 -12.15
C ASP A 375 1.79 -3.03 -11.47
N HIS A 376 2.84 -3.10 -10.63
CA HIS A 376 2.96 -2.16 -9.57
C HIS A 376 4.02 -1.15 -9.82
N GLU A 377 3.62 0.00 -9.38
CA GLU A 377 4.52 1.04 -8.99
C GLU A 377 5.14 0.72 -7.63
N VAL A 378 6.28 0.05 -7.61
CA VAL A 378 7.23 0.14 -6.51
C VAL A 378 8.23 1.22 -6.87
N GLY A 379 8.27 2.29 -6.09
CA GLY A 379 9.19 3.40 -6.34
C GLY A 379 8.91 4.23 -7.60
N GLY A 380 7.63 4.34 -8.05
CA GLY A 380 7.26 5.10 -9.25
C GLY A 380 7.53 4.39 -10.57
N LEU A 381 8.00 3.15 -10.55
CA LEU A 381 8.08 2.27 -11.70
C LEU A 381 6.77 1.53 -11.85
N ARG A 382 6.02 1.85 -12.89
CA ARG A 382 4.88 1.03 -13.33
C ARG A 382 5.41 -0.24 -13.93
N TYR A 383 5.19 -1.34 -13.27
CA TYR A 383 5.28 -2.64 -13.88
C TYR A 383 4.03 -2.87 -14.71
N SER A 384 4.09 -2.61 -16.02
CA SER A 384 3.03 -3.10 -16.87
C SER A 384 3.17 -4.61 -16.94
N THR A 385 2.17 -5.33 -16.51
CA THR A 385 1.97 -6.72 -16.87
C THR A 385 2.08 -6.83 -18.36
N ILE A 386 2.90 -7.78 -18.75
CA ILE A 386 2.79 -8.45 -20.02
C ILE A 386 2.29 -7.52 -21.12
N SER A 387 3.22 -6.88 -21.80
CA SER A 387 2.88 -6.24 -23.08
C SER A 387 2.01 -7.19 -23.89
N HIS A 388 0.76 -6.82 -24.12
CA HIS A 388 -0.13 -7.53 -25.05
C HIS A 388 0.35 -7.36 -26.50
N ASN A 389 1.44 -6.67 -26.71
CA ASN A 389 2.05 -6.54 -28.02
C ASN A 389 2.95 -7.75 -28.33
N ALA A 390 2.29 -8.85 -28.76
CA ALA A 390 2.97 -10.07 -29.15
C ALA A 390 4.08 -9.82 -30.21
N ALA A 391 3.90 -8.79 -31.05
CA ALA A 391 4.89 -8.40 -32.05
C ALA A 391 6.16 -7.82 -31.41
N GLU A 392 6.04 -6.98 -30.38
CA GLU A 392 7.21 -6.42 -29.69
C GLU A 392 7.96 -7.45 -28.85
N LYS A 393 7.24 -8.37 -28.21
CA LYS A 393 7.87 -9.52 -27.52
C LYS A 393 8.66 -10.38 -28.49
N LYS A 394 8.09 -10.67 -29.65
CA LYS A 394 8.77 -11.42 -30.71
C LYS A 394 10.05 -10.67 -31.17
N ASN A 395 9.92 -9.38 -31.46
CA ASN A 395 11.07 -8.56 -31.88
C ASN A 395 12.19 -8.50 -30.83
N LEU A 396 11.86 -8.44 -29.53
CA LEU A 396 12.86 -8.51 -28.47
C LEU A 396 13.51 -9.90 -28.40
N THR A 397 12.71 -10.96 -28.49
CA THR A 397 13.23 -12.33 -28.47
C THR A 397 14.15 -12.57 -29.67
N ASP A 398 13.80 -12.07 -30.86
CA ASP A 398 14.62 -12.14 -32.05
C ASP A 398 15.95 -11.39 -31.83
N PHE A 399 15.91 -10.18 -31.26
CA PHE A 399 17.12 -9.42 -30.91
C PHE A 399 18.04 -10.14 -29.89
N ILE A 400 17.47 -10.77 -28.87
CA ILE A 400 18.25 -11.56 -27.90
C ILE A 400 18.82 -12.82 -28.56
N ASN A 401 18.12 -13.41 -29.53
CA ASN A 401 18.65 -14.51 -30.34
C ASN A 401 19.81 -14.04 -31.26
N ASP A 402 19.77 -12.79 -31.76
CA ASP A 402 20.89 -12.20 -32.52
C ASP A 402 22.16 -12.08 -31.65
N TRP A 403 21.99 -11.70 -30.37
CA TRP A 403 23.10 -11.71 -29.41
C TRP A 403 23.67 -13.13 -29.24
N ALA A 404 22.84 -14.14 -29.07
CA ALA A 404 23.29 -15.53 -28.98
C ALA A 404 23.94 -16.03 -30.28
N PHE A 405 23.39 -15.64 -31.42
CA PHE A 405 23.97 -15.90 -32.72
C PHE A 405 25.39 -15.31 -32.85
N GLY A 406 25.57 -14.08 -32.34
CA GLY A 406 26.88 -13.44 -32.28
C GLY A 406 27.89 -14.25 -31.46
N ILE A 407 27.50 -14.81 -30.32
CA ILE A 407 28.36 -15.68 -29.49
C ILE A 407 28.69 -16.98 -30.25
N ASN A 408 27.67 -17.64 -30.78
CA ASN A 408 27.78 -18.93 -31.44
C ASN A 408 28.66 -18.88 -32.72
N ASN A 409 28.77 -17.69 -33.32
CA ASN A 409 29.61 -17.43 -34.48
C ASN A 409 30.92 -16.67 -34.15
N HIS A 410 31.25 -16.50 -32.88
CA HIS A 410 32.45 -15.77 -32.41
C HIS A 410 32.53 -14.34 -32.97
N SER A 411 31.39 -13.71 -33.24
CA SER A 411 31.32 -12.37 -33.82
C SER A 411 31.33 -11.29 -32.74
N MET A 412 32.50 -10.77 -32.43
CA MET A 412 32.68 -9.70 -31.45
C MET A 412 31.83 -8.48 -31.75
N ALA A 413 31.77 -8.05 -33.00
CA ALA A 413 31.02 -6.89 -33.42
C ALA A 413 29.50 -7.10 -33.23
N ALA A 414 28.98 -8.30 -33.52
CA ALA A 414 27.57 -8.62 -33.32
C ALA A 414 27.19 -8.64 -31.85
N VAL A 415 28.03 -9.25 -30.99
CA VAL A 415 27.73 -9.36 -29.56
C VAL A 415 27.82 -7.98 -28.86
N VAL A 416 28.95 -7.27 -29.05
CA VAL A 416 29.17 -5.97 -28.38
C VAL A 416 28.21 -4.90 -28.91
N GLY A 417 27.89 -4.97 -30.22
CA GLY A 417 26.93 -4.06 -30.84
C GLY A 417 25.48 -4.17 -30.31
N CYS A 418 25.14 -5.25 -29.61
CA CYS A 418 23.86 -5.36 -28.91
C CYS A 418 23.78 -4.51 -27.62
N TYR A 419 24.89 -4.10 -27.05
CA TYR A 419 24.92 -3.34 -25.81
C TYR A 419 24.82 -1.84 -26.06
N ASP A 420 24.23 -1.12 -25.13
CA ASP A 420 24.33 0.34 -25.06
C ASP A 420 25.79 0.75 -24.82
N MET A 421 26.16 1.97 -25.26
CA MET A 421 27.53 2.49 -25.07
C MET A 421 27.99 2.49 -23.61
N ASN A 422 27.05 2.69 -22.68
CA ASN A 422 27.26 2.63 -21.23
C ASN A 422 26.67 1.38 -20.60
N GLY A 423 26.40 0.34 -21.39
CA GLY A 423 25.80 -0.91 -20.94
C GLY A 423 26.61 -1.59 -19.83
N LEU A 424 25.90 -2.33 -18.98
CA LEU A 424 26.49 -3.08 -17.86
C LEU A 424 26.41 -4.58 -18.12
N LEU A 425 27.47 -5.31 -17.78
CA LEU A 425 27.53 -6.76 -17.87
C LEU A 425 28.11 -7.39 -16.60
N TRP A 426 27.28 -8.18 -15.91
CA TRP A 426 27.69 -9.22 -14.99
C TRP A 426 27.68 -10.56 -15.72
N GLY A 427 28.79 -10.94 -16.31
CA GLY A 427 28.89 -12.21 -17.08
C GLY A 427 29.01 -13.41 -16.15
N THR A 428 28.56 -14.60 -16.62
CA THR A 428 28.61 -15.87 -15.88
C THR A 428 30.01 -16.18 -15.34
N PHE A 429 31.06 -15.83 -16.11
CA PHE A 429 32.47 -16.10 -15.77
C PHE A 429 33.22 -14.83 -15.30
N ALA A 430 32.51 -13.70 -15.11
CA ALA A 430 33.11 -12.44 -14.69
C ALA A 430 33.23 -12.37 -13.16
N LYS A 431 34.41 -11.94 -12.69
CA LYS A 431 34.63 -11.62 -11.27
C LYS A 431 34.22 -10.19 -10.91
N GLU A 432 34.06 -9.32 -11.90
CA GLU A 432 33.81 -7.89 -11.75
C GLU A 432 32.77 -7.42 -12.75
N LEU A 433 32.05 -6.36 -12.41
CA LEU A 433 31.13 -5.67 -13.29
C LEU A 433 31.90 -5.04 -14.47
N ARG A 434 31.41 -5.25 -15.68
CA ARG A 434 31.91 -4.66 -16.91
C ARG A 434 31.01 -3.54 -17.38
N GLU A 435 31.54 -2.35 -17.50
CA GLU A 435 30.80 -1.14 -17.90
C GLU A 435 31.35 -0.60 -19.21
N GLY A 436 30.46 -0.37 -20.18
CA GLY A 436 30.76 0.17 -21.50
C GLY A 436 31.41 -0.83 -22.46
N HIS A 437 31.36 -0.51 -23.73
CA HIS A 437 31.79 -1.41 -24.84
C HIS A 437 33.20 -1.93 -24.68
N HIS A 438 34.14 -1.12 -24.17
CA HIS A 438 35.55 -1.56 -24.05
C HIS A 438 35.72 -2.70 -23.04
N LYS A 439 35.10 -2.59 -21.84
CA LYS A 439 35.21 -3.63 -20.81
C LYS A 439 34.37 -4.86 -21.14
N ILE A 440 33.18 -4.64 -21.78
CA ILE A 440 32.32 -5.72 -22.26
C ILE A 440 33.03 -6.52 -23.36
N LYS A 441 33.69 -5.83 -24.29
CA LYS A 441 34.53 -6.48 -25.33
C LYS A 441 35.58 -7.36 -24.70
N GLY A 442 36.33 -6.87 -23.70
CA GLY A 442 37.35 -7.65 -23.02
C GLY A 442 36.80 -8.91 -22.33
N TYR A 443 35.57 -8.90 -21.84
CA TYR A 443 34.91 -10.10 -21.32
C TYR A 443 34.69 -11.16 -22.43
N PHE A 444 34.16 -10.73 -23.58
CA PHE A 444 33.90 -11.65 -24.70
C PHE A 444 35.19 -12.09 -25.40
N GLU A 445 36.27 -11.30 -25.39
CA GLU A 445 37.59 -11.73 -25.86
C GLU A 445 38.05 -12.97 -25.08
N HIS A 446 37.96 -12.93 -23.75
CA HIS A 446 38.32 -14.11 -22.92
C HIS A 446 37.35 -15.29 -23.10
N LEU A 447 36.06 -15.01 -23.33
CA LEU A 447 35.08 -16.07 -23.58
C LEU A 447 35.39 -16.80 -24.91
N PHE A 448 35.80 -16.06 -25.93
CA PHE A 448 36.10 -16.60 -27.26
C PHE A 448 37.49 -17.27 -27.36
N GLU A 449 38.32 -17.20 -26.31
CA GLU A 449 39.53 -18.03 -26.19
C GLU A 449 39.19 -19.50 -25.89
N LEU A 450 37.95 -19.79 -25.44
CA LEU A 450 37.49 -21.15 -25.25
C LEU A 450 37.08 -21.77 -26.59
N GLU A 451 37.40 -23.05 -26.77
CA GLU A 451 37.07 -23.77 -28.01
C GLU A 451 35.58 -24.10 -28.09
N ASP A 452 34.97 -23.88 -29.25
CA ASP A 452 33.60 -24.26 -29.57
C ASP A 452 32.57 -23.70 -28.57
N VAL A 453 32.66 -22.41 -28.25
CA VAL A 453 31.70 -21.75 -27.36
C VAL A 453 30.35 -21.61 -28.03
N HIS A 454 29.32 -22.14 -27.40
CA HIS A 454 27.93 -21.99 -27.79
C HIS A 454 27.05 -21.63 -26.60
N VAL A 455 26.01 -20.81 -26.85
CA VAL A 455 24.95 -20.50 -25.90
C VAL A 455 23.62 -20.94 -26.49
N LYS A 456 22.79 -21.59 -25.67
CA LYS A 456 21.43 -22.00 -26.03
C LYS A 456 20.47 -21.60 -24.97
N PHE A 457 19.42 -20.84 -25.36
CA PHE A 457 18.31 -20.50 -24.46
C PHE A 457 17.43 -21.72 -24.21
N GLU A 458 17.05 -21.94 -22.94
CA GLU A 458 16.11 -22.99 -22.52
C GLU A 458 14.73 -22.41 -22.20
N SER A 459 14.70 -21.24 -21.57
CA SER A 459 13.46 -20.55 -21.22
C SER A 459 13.71 -19.05 -21.12
N GLY A 460 12.66 -18.24 -21.31
CA GLY A 460 12.72 -16.80 -21.13
C GLY A 460 11.33 -16.20 -21.02
N GLU A 461 11.15 -15.33 -20.02
CA GLU A 461 9.94 -14.54 -19.79
C GLU A 461 10.24 -13.07 -20.02
N VAL A 462 9.40 -12.42 -20.82
CA VAL A 462 9.55 -11.00 -21.16
C VAL A 462 8.56 -10.17 -20.36
N ARG A 463 9.07 -9.12 -19.70
CA ARG A 463 8.28 -8.10 -19.02
C ARG A 463 8.60 -6.73 -19.62
N GLN A 464 7.58 -5.89 -19.76
CA GLN A 464 7.73 -4.55 -20.32
C GLN A 464 7.43 -3.48 -19.28
N TYR A 465 8.25 -2.42 -19.26
CA TYR A 465 8.11 -1.27 -18.38
C TYR A 465 8.30 0.01 -19.21
N LYS A 466 7.22 0.56 -19.75
CA LYS A 466 7.27 1.66 -20.71
C LYS A 466 8.15 1.32 -21.93
N ASP A 467 9.32 1.95 -22.02
CA ASP A 467 10.34 1.76 -23.06
C ASP A 467 11.45 0.78 -22.66
N ILE A 468 11.39 0.23 -21.44
CA ILE A 468 12.31 -0.78 -20.93
C ILE A 468 11.66 -2.16 -20.96
N TYR A 469 12.42 -3.15 -21.41
CA TYR A 469 12.00 -4.53 -21.47
C TYR A 469 13.00 -5.39 -20.71
N ILE A 470 12.49 -6.33 -19.91
CA ILE A 470 13.33 -7.26 -19.17
C ILE A 470 12.97 -8.67 -19.64
N GLN A 471 13.97 -9.38 -20.15
CA GLN A 471 13.86 -10.81 -20.43
C GLN A 471 14.71 -11.57 -19.43
N SER A 472 14.08 -12.45 -18.65
CA SER A 472 14.77 -13.27 -17.65
C SER A 472 14.48 -14.75 -17.92
N GLY A 473 15.48 -15.62 -17.73
CA GLY A 473 15.30 -17.03 -18.00
C GLY A 473 16.55 -17.85 -17.72
N LYS A 474 16.64 -18.95 -18.46
CA LYS A 474 17.73 -19.91 -18.38
C LYS A 474 18.37 -20.11 -19.75
N TYR A 475 19.67 -20.24 -19.73
CA TYR A 475 20.44 -20.70 -20.90
C TYR A 475 21.59 -21.63 -20.47
N VAL A 476 22.19 -22.29 -21.41
CA VAL A 476 23.34 -23.16 -21.19
C VAL A 476 24.47 -22.70 -22.09
N PHE A 477 25.62 -22.43 -21.49
CA PHE A 477 26.87 -22.31 -22.21
C PHE A 477 27.51 -23.69 -22.38
N THR A 478 27.97 -24.00 -23.57
CA THR A 478 28.80 -25.19 -23.85
C THR A 478 30.11 -24.77 -24.51
N PHE A 479 31.20 -25.35 -24.09
CA PHE A 479 32.53 -25.11 -24.68
C PHE A 479 33.44 -26.32 -24.44
N LYS A 480 34.52 -26.44 -25.23
CA LYS A 480 35.50 -27.47 -25.03
C LYS A 480 36.66 -26.97 -24.18
N ARG A 481 37.09 -27.79 -23.23
CA ARG A 481 38.30 -27.58 -22.44
C ARG A 481 39.06 -28.91 -22.34
N LYS A 482 40.31 -28.94 -22.79
CA LYS A 482 41.13 -30.18 -22.86
C LYS A 482 40.43 -31.33 -23.58
N LYS A 483 39.68 -31.04 -24.65
CA LYS A 483 38.88 -31.98 -25.47
C LYS A 483 37.60 -32.51 -24.78
N GLU A 484 37.30 -32.11 -23.55
CA GLU A 484 36.04 -32.44 -22.89
C GLU A 484 35.02 -31.33 -23.12
N LEU A 485 33.80 -31.73 -23.43
CA LEU A 485 32.66 -30.79 -23.55
C LEU A 485 32.16 -30.42 -22.16
N ILE A 486 32.27 -29.14 -21.79
CA ILE A 486 31.78 -28.60 -20.55
C ILE A 486 30.43 -27.91 -20.83
N SER A 487 29.46 -28.17 -19.97
CA SER A 487 28.13 -27.55 -20.01
C SER A 487 27.90 -26.78 -18.72
N VAL A 488 27.62 -25.48 -18.84
CA VAL A 488 27.41 -24.57 -17.71
C VAL A 488 26.02 -24.00 -17.81
N PRO A 489 25.04 -24.56 -17.06
CA PRO A 489 23.71 -23.99 -16.98
C PRO A 489 23.76 -22.70 -16.17
N ALA A 490 23.10 -21.66 -16.66
CA ALA A 490 23.06 -20.35 -16.03
C ALA A 490 21.68 -19.71 -16.13
N ARG A 491 21.42 -18.82 -15.21
CA ARG A 491 20.25 -17.91 -15.24
C ARG A 491 20.68 -16.54 -15.74
N TYR A 492 19.78 -15.88 -16.45
CA TYR A 492 20.06 -14.57 -17.01
C TYR A 492 18.91 -13.58 -16.81
N SER A 493 19.27 -12.29 -16.87
CA SER A 493 18.34 -11.18 -17.03
C SER A 493 18.96 -10.16 -17.98
N PHE A 494 18.27 -9.88 -19.09
CA PHE A 494 18.57 -8.78 -20.00
C PHE A 494 17.62 -7.64 -19.72
N VAL A 495 18.13 -6.44 -19.47
CA VAL A 495 17.39 -5.19 -19.44
C VAL A 495 17.64 -4.48 -20.76
N CYS A 496 16.61 -4.37 -21.57
CA CYS A 496 16.72 -3.83 -22.93
C CYS A 496 15.85 -2.58 -23.10
N LYS A 497 16.29 -1.68 -23.97
CA LYS A 497 15.57 -0.49 -24.36
C LYS A 497 15.38 -0.47 -25.88
N LYS A 498 14.18 -0.07 -26.32
CA LYS A 498 13.89 0.14 -27.72
C LYS A 498 14.10 1.61 -28.07
N GLU A 499 15.01 1.92 -28.99
CA GLU A 499 15.25 3.24 -29.54
C GLU A 499 14.83 3.31 -31.01
N LYS A 500 14.91 4.49 -31.63
CA LYS A 500 14.58 4.66 -33.05
C LYS A 500 15.49 3.86 -33.98
N THR A 501 16.71 3.60 -33.55
CA THR A 501 17.76 2.87 -34.28
C THR A 501 17.74 1.37 -34.07
N GLY A 502 17.02 0.87 -33.08
CA GLY A 502 16.95 -0.57 -32.76
C GLY A 502 16.86 -0.84 -31.27
N TRP A 503 17.15 -2.08 -30.90
CA TRP A 503 17.22 -2.54 -29.54
C TRP A 503 18.64 -2.43 -28.98
N PHE A 504 18.75 -2.10 -27.67
CA PHE A 504 20.02 -2.09 -26.96
C PHE A 504 19.88 -2.74 -25.59
N ILE A 505 20.91 -3.50 -25.17
CA ILE A 505 21.04 -4.07 -23.83
C ILE A 505 21.64 -2.99 -22.92
N LEU A 506 20.88 -2.53 -21.93
CA LEU A 506 21.34 -1.59 -20.91
C LEU A 506 22.06 -2.33 -19.79
N GLU A 507 21.57 -3.51 -19.41
CA GLU A 507 22.14 -4.34 -18.36
C GLU A 507 21.93 -5.81 -18.68
N HIS A 508 22.95 -6.61 -18.47
CA HIS A 508 22.91 -8.06 -18.59
C HIS A 508 23.53 -8.68 -17.34
N HIS A 509 22.73 -9.41 -16.62
CA HIS A 509 23.19 -10.24 -15.50
C HIS A 509 23.06 -11.71 -15.84
N SER A 510 24.12 -12.45 -15.56
CA SER A 510 24.18 -13.88 -15.71
C SER A 510 24.97 -14.53 -14.57
N SER A 511 24.46 -15.65 -14.06
CA SER A 511 25.11 -16.42 -13.01
C SER A 511 24.84 -17.92 -13.17
N GLU A 512 25.83 -18.74 -12.83
CA GLU A 512 25.65 -20.20 -12.75
C GLU A 512 24.52 -20.56 -11.74
N PHE A 513 23.94 -21.73 -11.93
CA PHE A 513 23.09 -22.31 -10.92
C PHE A 513 23.93 -22.66 -9.70
N PRO A 514 23.49 -22.34 -8.47
CA PRO A 514 24.13 -22.87 -7.28
C PRO A 514 24.05 -24.38 -7.28
N ALA A 515 25.19 -25.00 -6.94
CA ALA A 515 25.31 -26.46 -6.85
C ALA A 515 24.41 -27.02 -5.73
#